data_2dd3b196e9792779ae91353067907835
#
_entry.id   2dd3b196e9792779ae91353067907835
#
_cell.length_a   1.000
_cell.length_b   1.000
_cell.length_c   1.000
_cell.angle_alpha   90.00
_cell.angle_beta   90.00
_cell.angle_gamma   90.00
#
_symmetry.space_group_name_H-M   'P 1'
#
loop_
_entity.id
_entity.type
_entity.pdbx_description
1 polymer ?
#
loop_
_entity_poly.entity_id
_entity_poly.type
_entity_poly.pdbx_seq_one_letter_code
_entity_poly.pdbx_strand_id
1 'polypeptide(L)'
;MNFIDEAFLEVRAGDGGSGASSFRREKYIPFGGPDGGDGGKGGDIVFRVNGNINTLIDFQNKKIFQAKNGKGGAGKNKSGLAGDDLIIDIPNGTVIYDDESGDQLIDCTDKNMNYLIAKGGEGGFGNTRFKSSTNRAPRKSTPGFKGEIKLLRLELKSLADVGLVGFPNAGKSTFLNNCLLYTSDAADEFMG
;
A
#
# COMPACT_ATOMS: atom_id res chain seq x y z
N MET A 1 -5.12 9.35 -25.75
CA MET A 1 -5.07 9.07 -24.30
C MET A 1 -5.76 7.74 -24.08
N ASN A 2 -5.01 6.70 -23.71
CA ASN A 2 -5.65 5.43 -23.36
C ASN A 2 -6.31 5.60 -22.00
N PHE A 3 -7.62 5.54 -21.96
CA PHE A 3 -8.39 5.54 -20.72
C PHE A 3 -8.43 4.10 -20.19
N ILE A 4 -7.99 3.91 -18.95
CA ILE A 4 -7.92 2.60 -18.32
C ILE A 4 -8.83 2.62 -17.11
N ASP A 5 -9.84 1.77 -17.14
CA ASP A 5 -10.91 1.66 -16.15
C ASP A 5 -10.65 0.55 -15.14
N GLU A 6 -9.78 -0.41 -15.48
CA GLU A 6 -9.48 -1.57 -14.65
C GLU A 6 -7.97 -1.78 -14.52
N ALA A 7 -7.51 -2.08 -13.31
CA ALA A 7 -6.12 -2.38 -13.02
C ALA A 7 -5.99 -3.46 -11.95
N PHE A 8 -5.01 -4.36 -12.13
CA PHE A 8 -4.66 -5.42 -11.18
C PHE A 8 -3.33 -5.10 -10.54
N LEU A 9 -3.26 -5.17 -9.20
CA LEU A 9 -2.04 -4.88 -8.47
C LEU A 9 -1.90 -5.74 -7.21
N GLU A 10 -0.66 -5.96 -6.83
CA GLU A 10 -0.29 -6.60 -5.58
C GLU A 10 0.21 -5.55 -4.60
N VAL A 11 -0.36 -5.51 -3.42
CA VAL A 11 0.08 -4.65 -2.33
C VAL A 11 0.72 -5.49 -1.23
N ARG A 12 1.93 -5.10 -0.82
CA ARG A 12 2.69 -5.75 0.25
C ARG A 12 2.99 -4.73 1.33
N ALA A 13 2.34 -4.85 2.47
CA ALA A 13 2.72 -4.07 3.63
C ALA A 13 4.10 -4.47 4.14
N GLY A 14 4.76 -3.60 4.88
CA GLY A 14 6.08 -3.85 5.41
C GLY A 14 6.08 -4.92 6.51
N ASP A 15 7.10 -5.77 6.54
CA ASP A 15 7.33 -6.70 7.65
C ASP A 15 7.82 -5.95 8.89
N GLY A 16 7.46 -6.41 10.08
CA GLY A 16 8.03 -5.94 11.33
C GLY A 16 9.50 -6.34 11.50
N GLY A 17 10.27 -5.48 12.13
CA GLY A 17 11.66 -5.77 12.47
C GLY A 17 11.77 -6.79 13.61
N SER A 18 12.86 -7.56 13.69
CA SER A 18 13.08 -8.51 14.76
C SER A 18 13.48 -7.81 16.07
N GLY A 19 13.06 -8.35 17.20
CA GLY A 19 13.57 -7.94 18.51
C GLY A 19 15.03 -8.35 18.71
N ALA A 20 15.76 -7.57 19.51
CA ALA A 20 17.14 -7.85 19.83
C ALA A 20 17.27 -8.75 21.09
N SER A 21 18.29 -9.60 21.09
CA SER A 21 18.72 -10.34 22.29
C SER A 21 20.12 -9.88 22.65
N SER A 22 20.22 -8.92 23.56
CA SER A 22 21.47 -8.34 24.01
C SER A 22 21.51 -8.18 25.54
N PHE A 23 22.72 -8.03 26.08
CA PHE A 23 22.98 -7.87 27.50
C PHE A 23 23.90 -6.69 27.72
N ARG A 24 23.56 -5.87 28.70
CA ARG A 24 24.38 -4.71 29.11
C ARG A 24 25.75 -5.16 29.54
N ARG A 25 26.79 -4.61 28.95
CA ARG A 25 28.20 -4.82 29.34
C ARG A 25 28.87 -3.46 29.45
N GLU A 26 29.33 -3.16 30.64
CA GLU A 26 30.07 -1.93 30.94
C GLU A 26 31.34 -2.25 31.74
N LYS A 27 32.28 -1.30 31.78
CA LYS A 27 33.61 -1.49 32.37
C LYS A 27 33.59 -2.08 33.79
N TYR A 28 32.57 -1.76 34.58
CA TYR A 28 32.42 -2.23 35.98
C TYR A 28 31.17 -3.10 36.19
N ILE A 29 30.46 -3.49 35.13
CA ILE A 29 29.26 -4.31 35.17
C ILE A 29 29.41 -5.45 34.16
N PRO A 30 30.18 -6.51 34.49
CA PRO A 30 30.41 -7.62 33.54
C PRO A 30 29.16 -8.48 33.30
N PHE A 31 28.22 -8.53 34.27
CA PHE A 31 26.97 -9.31 34.21
C PHE A 31 25.74 -8.38 34.25
N GLY A 32 25.62 -7.48 33.29
CA GLY A 32 24.44 -6.64 33.15
C GLY A 32 23.21 -7.45 32.74
N GLY A 33 22.02 -6.93 33.07
CA GLY A 33 20.76 -7.55 32.67
C GLY A 33 20.48 -7.48 31.17
N PRO A 34 19.37 -8.09 30.72
CA PRO A 34 18.91 -7.99 29.31
C PRO A 34 18.66 -6.54 28.96
N ASP A 35 19.12 -6.11 27.80
CA ASP A 35 18.97 -4.74 27.26
C ASP A 35 18.61 -4.70 25.78
N GLY A 36 18.10 -5.81 25.23
CA GLY A 36 17.65 -5.85 23.85
C GLY A 36 16.32 -5.11 23.66
N GLY A 37 16.30 -4.18 22.71
CA GLY A 37 15.11 -3.43 22.33
C GLY A 37 14.20 -4.21 21.38
N ASP A 38 12.98 -3.72 21.21
CA ASP A 38 11.98 -4.28 20.29
C ASP A 38 12.28 -3.91 18.84
N GLY A 39 11.80 -4.70 17.90
CA GLY A 39 11.77 -4.33 16.48
C GLY A 39 10.75 -3.21 16.19
N GLY A 40 10.96 -2.49 15.11
CA GLY A 40 10.01 -1.50 14.61
C GLY A 40 8.85 -2.15 13.85
N LYS A 41 7.70 -1.52 13.84
CA LYS A 41 6.55 -1.91 13.00
C LYS A 41 6.91 -1.73 11.52
N GLY A 42 6.39 -2.58 10.63
CA GLY A 42 6.42 -2.36 9.18
C GLY A 42 5.46 -1.25 8.76
N GLY A 43 5.72 -0.61 7.63
CA GLY A 43 4.85 0.42 7.07
C GLY A 43 3.53 -0.15 6.57
N ASP A 44 2.47 0.62 6.71
CA ASP A 44 1.14 0.30 6.21
C ASP A 44 1.02 0.72 4.73
N ILE A 45 0.02 0.17 4.02
CA ILE A 45 -0.37 0.65 2.68
C ILE A 45 -1.71 1.36 2.78
N VAL A 46 -1.70 2.60 2.32
CA VAL A 46 -2.85 3.50 2.39
C VAL A 46 -3.17 4.01 0.99
N PHE A 47 -4.42 3.86 0.55
CA PHE A 47 -4.92 4.54 -0.63
C PHE A 47 -5.49 5.89 -0.25
N ARG A 48 -5.12 6.91 -1.01
CA ARG A 48 -5.61 8.27 -0.84
C ARG A 48 -6.36 8.70 -2.10
N VAL A 49 -7.60 9.12 -1.93
CA VAL A 49 -8.40 9.63 -3.05
C VAL A 49 -7.89 11.00 -3.46
N ASN A 50 -7.47 11.13 -4.72
CA ASN A 50 -6.97 12.36 -5.29
C ASN A 50 -7.83 12.77 -6.50
N GLY A 51 -8.61 13.85 -6.35
CA GLY A 51 -9.51 14.37 -7.38
C GLY A 51 -8.82 14.92 -8.63
N ASN A 52 -7.47 15.03 -8.63
CA ASN A 52 -6.72 15.49 -9.80
C ASN A 52 -6.30 14.34 -10.72
N ILE A 53 -6.53 13.09 -10.31
CA ILE A 53 -6.25 11.89 -11.09
C ILE A 53 -7.57 11.37 -11.66
N ASN A 54 -7.62 11.12 -12.99
CA ASN A 54 -8.81 10.69 -13.70
C ASN A 54 -8.64 9.34 -14.38
N THR A 55 -7.55 8.62 -14.18
CA THR A 55 -7.25 7.35 -14.86
C THR A 55 -6.41 6.44 -13.98
N LEU A 56 -6.49 5.15 -14.22
CA LEU A 56 -5.67 4.11 -13.55
C LEU A 56 -4.39 3.76 -14.32
N ILE A 57 -3.94 4.61 -15.26
CA ILE A 57 -2.80 4.32 -16.16
C ILE A 57 -1.50 4.02 -15.40
N ASP A 58 -1.27 4.66 -14.26
CA ASP A 58 -0.06 4.47 -13.46
C ASP A 58 0.05 3.04 -12.91
N PHE A 59 -1.09 2.38 -12.69
CA PHE A 59 -1.16 1.00 -12.19
C PHE A 59 -0.92 -0.05 -13.28
N GLN A 60 -0.98 0.32 -14.57
CA GLN A 60 -0.66 -0.58 -15.67
C GLN A 60 0.82 -0.93 -15.71
N ASN A 61 1.66 0.07 -15.45
CA ASN A 61 3.11 -0.06 -15.53
C ASN A 61 3.72 -0.63 -14.25
N LYS A 62 3.14 -0.34 -13.10
CA LYS A 62 3.61 -0.80 -11.80
C LYS A 62 2.55 -1.65 -11.13
N LYS A 63 2.78 -2.96 -11.10
CA LYS A 63 1.84 -3.94 -10.54
C LYS A 63 2.10 -4.30 -9.07
N ILE A 64 3.29 -4.01 -8.54
CA ILE A 64 3.67 -4.37 -7.16
C ILE A 64 4.00 -3.10 -6.39
N PHE A 65 3.31 -2.91 -5.28
CA PHE A 65 3.51 -1.80 -4.35
C PHE A 65 3.91 -2.36 -2.98
N GLN A 66 5.09 -1.99 -2.50
CA GLN A 66 5.62 -2.49 -1.25
C GLN A 66 5.98 -1.35 -0.32
N ALA A 67 5.45 -1.38 0.93
CA ALA A 67 5.84 -0.49 2.01
C ALA A 67 7.18 -0.93 2.63
N LYS A 68 7.81 -0.03 3.39
CA LYS A 68 9.10 -0.32 4.01
C LYS A 68 8.95 -1.22 5.22
N ASN A 69 9.91 -2.14 5.38
CA ASN A 69 9.98 -2.99 6.57
C ASN A 69 10.46 -2.19 7.79
N GLY A 70 10.00 -2.59 8.96
CA GLY A 70 10.53 -2.12 10.24
C GLY A 70 11.97 -2.58 10.44
N LYS A 71 12.78 -1.75 11.11
CA LYS A 71 14.17 -2.10 11.46
C LYS A 71 14.20 -2.97 12.71
N GLY A 72 15.20 -3.85 12.79
CA GLY A 72 15.44 -4.64 13.99
C GLY A 72 15.79 -3.78 15.21
N GLY A 73 15.43 -4.26 16.41
CA GLY A 73 15.86 -3.68 17.67
C GLY A 73 17.38 -3.82 17.87
N ALA A 74 17.94 -3.06 18.79
CA ALA A 74 19.36 -3.09 19.11
C ALA A 74 19.56 -3.13 20.63
N GLY A 75 20.82 -3.31 21.06
CA GLY A 75 21.20 -3.22 22.46
C GLY A 75 20.96 -1.83 23.05
N LYS A 76 21.09 -1.71 24.37
CA LYS A 76 20.81 -0.49 25.15
C LYS A 76 19.33 -0.06 25.07
N ASN A 77 18.43 -1.03 25.01
CA ASN A 77 16.96 -0.83 24.89
C ASN A 77 16.55 0.04 23.69
N LYS A 78 17.33 0.04 22.61
CA LYS A 78 16.99 0.80 21.41
C LYS A 78 15.98 0.02 20.57
N SER A 79 14.77 0.53 20.47
CA SER A 79 13.77 0.00 19.56
C SER A 79 14.15 0.30 18.11
N GLY A 80 13.81 -0.63 17.21
CA GLY A 80 13.96 -0.43 15.78
C GLY A 80 13.03 0.70 15.27
N LEU A 81 13.46 1.39 14.23
CA LEU A 81 12.62 2.38 13.58
C LEU A 81 11.47 1.68 12.84
N ALA A 82 10.28 2.27 12.90
CA ALA A 82 9.16 1.82 12.07
C ALA A 82 9.46 2.05 10.59
N GLY A 83 8.91 1.21 9.73
CA GLY A 83 8.89 1.45 8.28
C GLY A 83 7.96 2.60 7.93
N ASP A 84 8.30 3.35 6.90
CA ASP A 84 7.42 4.40 6.38
C ASP A 84 6.21 3.78 5.70
N ASP A 85 5.04 4.36 5.92
CA ASP A 85 3.82 3.99 5.22
C ASP A 85 3.93 4.34 3.74
N LEU A 86 3.31 3.53 2.89
CA LEU A 86 3.21 3.80 1.46
C LEU A 86 1.82 4.35 1.16
N ILE A 87 1.79 5.63 0.79
CA ILE A 87 0.56 6.28 0.32
C ILE A 87 0.50 6.19 -1.20
N ILE A 88 -0.60 5.68 -1.72
CA ILE A 88 -0.85 5.50 -3.14
C ILE A 88 -2.07 6.33 -3.51
N ASP A 89 -1.91 7.27 -4.43
CA ASP A 89 -3.01 8.10 -4.90
C ASP A 89 -3.85 7.35 -5.93
N ILE A 90 -5.17 7.39 -5.75
CA ILE A 90 -6.16 6.79 -6.64
C ILE A 90 -7.21 7.82 -7.06
N PRO A 91 -7.81 7.69 -8.26
CA PRO A 91 -8.88 8.58 -8.69
C PRO A 91 -10.14 8.42 -7.83
N ASN A 92 -10.94 9.49 -7.80
CA ASN A 92 -12.27 9.45 -7.20
C ASN A 92 -13.21 8.53 -7.99
N GLY A 93 -14.07 7.79 -7.28
CA GLY A 93 -14.96 6.80 -7.91
C GLY A 93 -14.30 5.46 -8.21
N THR A 94 -13.10 5.20 -7.67
CA THR A 94 -12.46 3.88 -7.75
C THR A 94 -13.10 2.91 -6.77
N VAL A 95 -13.48 1.75 -7.24
CA VAL A 95 -13.91 0.61 -6.40
C VAL A 95 -12.77 -0.39 -6.32
N ILE A 96 -12.52 -0.86 -5.12
CA ILE A 96 -11.45 -1.81 -4.81
C ILE A 96 -12.08 -3.16 -4.49
N TYR A 97 -11.65 -4.18 -5.21
CA TYR A 97 -12.03 -5.56 -4.99
C TYR A 97 -10.82 -6.39 -4.54
N ASP A 98 -11.08 -7.39 -3.73
CA ASP A 98 -10.14 -8.47 -3.52
C ASP A 98 -10.17 -9.39 -4.75
N ASP A 99 -9.02 -9.57 -5.40
CA ASP A 99 -8.95 -10.35 -6.65
C ASP A 99 -9.10 -11.86 -6.42
N GLU A 100 -8.79 -12.34 -5.20
CA GLU A 100 -8.93 -13.77 -4.86
C GLU A 100 -10.38 -14.16 -4.54
N SER A 101 -11.07 -13.35 -3.72
CA SER A 101 -12.44 -13.63 -3.31
C SER A 101 -13.48 -13.01 -4.26
N GLY A 102 -13.13 -11.98 -5.01
CA GLY A 102 -14.03 -11.19 -5.83
C GLY A 102 -14.91 -10.23 -5.02
N ASP A 103 -14.71 -10.13 -3.70
CA ASP A 103 -15.49 -9.27 -2.83
C ASP A 103 -15.11 -7.80 -3.00
N GLN A 104 -16.12 -6.93 -2.96
CA GLN A 104 -15.89 -5.49 -2.89
C GLN A 104 -15.40 -5.12 -1.49
N LEU A 105 -14.18 -4.61 -1.41
CA LEU A 105 -13.59 -4.15 -0.15
C LEU A 105 -13.99 -2.72 0.19
N ILE A 106 -13.86 -1.81 -0.76
CA ILE A 106 -14.04 -0.37 -0.52
C ILE A 106 -14.59 0.29 -1.79
N ASP A 107 -15.48 1.27 -1.62
CA ASP A 107 -15.90 2.21 -2.66
C ASP A 107 -15.36 3.60 -2.32
N CYS A 108 -14.45 4.11 -3.13
CA CYS A 108 -13.71 5.34 -2.88
C CYS A 108 -14.41 6.54 -3.51
N THR A 109 -15.58 6.89 -2.98
CA THR A 109 -16.40 8.04 -3.46
C THR A 109 -16.08 9.34 -2.72
N ASP A 110 -15.52 9.26 -1.51
CA ASP A 110 -15.25 10.45 -0.69
C ASP A 110 -13.90 11.08 -1.04
N LYS A 111 -13.94 12.33 -1.47
CA LYS A 111 -12.73 13.11 -1.82
C LYS A 111 -11.85 13.33 -0.59
N ASN A 112 -10.55 13.18 -0.79
CA ASN A 112 -9.51 13.38 0.24
C ASN A 112 -9.55 12.39 1.42
N MET A 113 -10.21 11.26 1.28
CA MET A 113 -10.21 10.22 2.30
C MET A 113 -9.02 9.26 2.12
N ASN A 114 -8.52 8.77 3.25
CA ASN A 114 -7.45 7.77 3.27
C ASN A 114 -8.04 6.43 3.71
N TYR A 115 -7.75 5.39 2.94
CA TYR A 115 -8.21 4.03 3.21
C TYR A 115 -7.04 3.12 3.51
N LEU A 116 -7.02 2.54 4.70
CA LEU A 116 -6.03 1.54 5.09
C LEU A 116 -6.34 0.22 4.36
N ILE A 117 -5.44 -0.19 3.48
CA ILE A 117 -5.62 -1.36 2.62
C ILE A 117 -4.93 -2.60 3.17
N ALA A 118 -3.68 -2.44 3.59
CA ALA A 118 -2.89 -3.53 4.15
C ALA A 118 -2.07 -3.04 5.35
N LYS A 119 -2.11 -3.79 6.44
CA LYS A 119 -1.42 -3.46 7.69
C LYS A 119 0.00 -4.02 7.68
N GLY A 120 0.95 -3.18 8.09
CA GLY A 120 2.32 -3.58 8.37
C GLY A 120 2.39 -4.54 9.56
N GLY A 121 3.36 -5.45 9.50
CA GLY A 121 3.63 -6.39 10.57
C GLY A 121 4.14 -5.70 11.83
N GLU A 122 3.71 -6.17 13.00
CA GLU A 122 4.22 -5.68 14.27
C GLU A 122 5.68 -6.07 14.49
N GLY A 123 6.43 -5.22 15.20
CA GLY A 123 7.80 -5.50 15.57
C GLY A 123 7.91 -6.63 16.57
N GLY A 124 8.98 -7.43 16.46
CA GLY A 124 9.28 -8.49 17.39
C GLY A 124 9.74 -7.94 18.75
N PHE A 125 9.54 -8.70 19.81
CA PHE A 125 9.92 -8.31 21.18
C PHE A 125 11.39 -8.62 21.46
N GLY A 126 12.07 -7.64 22.05
CA GLY A 126 13.43 -7.78 22.58
C GLY A 126 13.46 -8.62 23.85
N ASN A 127 14.67 -9.12 24.20
CA ASN A 127 14.81 -9.99 25.37
C ASN A 127 14.46 -9.29 26.69
N THR A 128 14.47 -7.98 26.75
CA THR A 128 14.09 -7.22 27.96
C THR A 128 12.65 -7.50 28.38
N ARG A 129 11.72 -7.72 27.41
CA ARG A 129 10.31 -8.02 27.71
C ARG A 129 10.08 -9.41 28.32
N PHE A 130 11.04 -10.32 28.13
CA PHE A 130 10.96 -11.69 28.66
C PHE A 130 11.59 -11.84 30.05
N LYS A 131 12.06 -10.75 30.65
CA LYS A 131 12.61 -10.74 32.01
C LYS A 131 11.49 -11.02 33.03
N SER A 132 11.72 -11.99 33.90
CA SER A 132 10.81 -12.36 34.98
C SER A 132 11.59 -12.61 36.26
N SER A 133 10.87 -12.85 37.38
CA SER A 133 11.50 -13.21 38.67
C SER A 133 12.27 -14.53 38.61
N THR A 134 11.78 -15.48 37.82
CA THR A 134 12.37 -16.80 37.60
C THR A 134 13.44 -16.80 36.52
N ASN A 135 13.33 -15.95 35.50
CA ASN A 135 14.29 -15.81 34.42
C ASN A 135 14.80 -14.36 34.32
N ARG A 136 15.87 -14.06 35.04
CA ARG A 136 16.43 -12.69 35.10
C ARG A 136 17.32 -12.35 33.88
N ALA A 137 17.73 -13.33 33.09
CA ALA A 137 18.65 -13.16 31.96
C ALA A 137 18.16 -13.92 30.72
N PRO A 138 16.95 -13.60 30.19
CA PRO A 138 16.39 -14.27 29.01
C PRO A 138 17.23 -13.98 27.77
N ARG A 139 17.53 -15.03 27.01
CA ARG A 139 18.20 -14.93 25.70
C ARG A 139 17.21 -15.01 24.52
N LYS A 140 15.90 -15.04 24.82
CA LYS A 140 14.85 -15.16 23.83
C LYS A 140 14.47 -13.77 23.31
N SER A 141 14.39 -13.62 22.01
CA SER A 141 13.72 -12.53 21.32
C SER A 141 12.77 -13.13 20.27
N THR A 142 11.82 -12.37 19.76
CA THR A 142 10.92 -12.83 18.71
C THR A 142 11.26 -12.16 17.38
N PRO A 143 11.07 -12.85 16.26
CA PRO A 143 11.07 -12.21 14.94
C PRO A 143 9.93 -11.19 14.85
N GLY A 144 10.01 -10.26 13.93
CA GLY A 144 8.88 -9.43 13.56
C GLY A 144 7.78 -10.24 12.87
N PHE A 145 6.57 -9.73 12.92
CA PHE A 145 5.43 -10.30 12.23
C PHE A 145 5.46 -9.91 10.76
N LYS A 146 4.90 -10.76 9.92
CA LYS A 146 4.75 -10.47 8.50
C LYS A 146 3.70 -9.38 8.28
N GLY A 147 3.93 -8.50 7.31
CA GLY A 147 2.93 -7.58 6.80
C GLY A 147 1.89 -8.30 5.95
N GLU A 148 0.73 -7.70 5.80
CA GLU A 148 -0.34 -8.21 4.94
C GLU A 148 0.05 -8.08 3.47
N ILE A 149 -0.33 -9.11 2.69
CA ILE A 149 -0.22 -9.11 1.22
C ILE A 149 -1.62 -9.30 0.68
N LYS A 150 -2.01 -8.47 -0.30
CA LYS A 150 -3.32 -8.57 -0.96
C LYS A 150 -3.16 -8.41 -2.47
N LEU A 151 -3.92 -9.20 -3.22
CA LEU A 151 -4.12 -9.02 -4.65
C LEU A 151 -5.41 -8.23 -4.84
N LEU A 152 -5.31 -7.12 -5.53
CA LEU A 152 -6.41 -6.17 -5.67
C LEU A 152 -6.73 -5.93 -7.13
N ARG A 153 -8.02 -5.80 -7.40
CA ARG A 153 -8.57 -5.30 -8.65
C ARG A 153 -9.20 -3.94 -8.39
N LEU A 154 -8.74 -2.95 -9.12
CA LEU A 154 -9.29 -1.60 -9.10
C LEU A 154 -10.20 -1.41 -10.30
N GLU A 155 -11.39 -0.90 -10.09
CA GLU A 155 -12.32 -0.49 -11.15
C GLU A 155 -12.67 0.98 -10.98
N LEU A 156 -12.47 1.77 -12.01
CA LEU A 156 -12.85 3.18 -12.01
C LEU A 156 -14.26 3.33 -12.60
N LYS A 157 -15.22 3.69 -11.75
CA LYS A 157 -16.56 4.06 -12.19
C LYS A 157 -16.53 5.46 -12.78
N SER A 158 -16.36 5.57 -14.09
CA SER A 158 -16.46 6.86 -14.78
C SER A 158 -17.92 7.17 -15.11
N LEU A 159 -18.36 8.36 -14.69
CA LEU A 159 -19.62 8.91 -15.16
C LEU A 159 -19.38 9.60 -16.51
N ALA A 160 -20.24 9.36 -17.46
CA ALA A 160 -20.17 10.09 -18.72
C ALA A 160 -20.53 11.56 -18.48
N ASP A 161 -19.69 12.49 -18.93
CA ASP A 161 -19.93 13.93 -18.81
C ASP A 161 -21.06 14.39 -19.75
N VAL A 162 -21.23 13.69 -20.88
CA VAL A 162 -22.21 14.03 -21.90
C VAL A 162 -22.92 12.78 -22.42
N GLY A 163 -24.25 12.80 -22.48
CA GLY A 163 -25.07 11.77 -23.08
C GLY A 163 -25.76 12.30 -24.35
N LEU A 164 -25.69 11.56 -25.45
CA LEU A 164 -26.41 11.88 -26.68
C LEU A 164 -27.77 11.18 -26.71
N VAL A 165 -28.84 11.93 -26.63
CA VAL A 165 -30.23 11.45 -26.70
C VAL A 165 -30.87 11.96 -27.97
N GLY A 166 -31.63 11.11 -28.67
CA GLY A 166 -32.35 11.50 -29.88
C GLY A 166 -33.01 10.30 -30.56
N PHE A 167 -33.89 10.58 -31.52
CA PHE A 167 -34.63 9.55 -32.29
C PHE A 167 -33.68 8.56 -32.99
N PRO A 168 -34.14 7.34 -33.30
CA PRO A 168 -33.41 6.42 -34.18
C PRO A 168 -33.02 7.13 -35.50
N ASN A 169 -31.82 6.82 -36.01
CA ASN A 169 -31.26 7.40 -37.23
C ASN A 169 -31.02 8.93 -37.24
N ALA A 170 -31.03 9.58 -36.10
CA ALA A 170 -30.70 11.01 -35.97
C ALA A 170 -29.19 11.32 -36.06
N GLY A 171 -28.37 10.39 -36.52
CA GLY A 171 -26.94 10.59 -36.74
C GLY A 171 -26.06 10.55 -35.47
N LYS A 172 -26.58 10.10 -34.31
CA LYS A 172 -25.83 10.05 -33.04
C LYS A 172 -24.52 9.25 -33.15
N SER A 173 -24.60 8.07 -33.75
CA SER A 173 -23.43 7.20 -33.95
C SER A 173 -22.41 7.79 -34.94
N THR A 174 -22.90 8.48 -35.99
CA THR A 174 -22.05 9.17 -36.95
C THR A 174 -21.30 10.33 -36.30
N PHE A 175 -22.00 11.08 -35.42
CA PHE A 175 -21.39 12.17 -34.66
C PHE A 175 -20.30 11.67 -33.72
N LEU A 176 -20.60 10.60 -32.96
CA LEU A 176 -19.59 9.96 -32.06
C LEU A 176 -18.39 9.45 -32.85
N ASN A 177 -18.59 8.75 -33.95
CA ASN A 177 -17.51 8.23 -34.78
C ASN A 177 -16.64 9.35 -35.34
N ASN A 178 -17.22 10.44 -35.82
CA ASN A 178 -16.46 11.58 -36.32
C ASN A 178 -15.68 12.29 -35.22
N CYS A 179 -16.25 12.44 -34.01
CA CYS A 179 -15.57 13.02 -32.87
C CYS A 179 -14.40 12.15 -32.38
N LEU A 180 -14.56 10.82 -32.37
CA LEU A 180 -13.53 9.88 -31.93
C LEU A 180 -12.41 9.72 -33.00
N LEU A 181 -12.74 9.75 -34.30
CA LEU A 181 -11.75 9.70 -35.37
C LEU A 181 -10.86 10.95 -35.39
N TYR A 182 -11.41 12.13 -35.09
CA TYR A 182 -10.62 13.36 -35.03
C TYR A 182 -9.58 13.38 -33.89
N THR A 183 -9.79 12.57 -32.84
CA THR A 183 -8.79 12.41 -31.77
C THR A 183 -7.75 11.34 -32.07
N SER A 184 -8.00 10.39 -32.98
CA SER A 184 -7.05 9.35 -33.37
C SER A 184 -6.09 9.78 -34.49
N ASP A 185 -6.60 10.57 -35.47
CA ASP A 185 -5.77 11.02 -36.61
C ASP A 185 -4.71 12.07 -36.24
N ALA A 186 -4.93 12.83 -35.15
CA ALA A 186 -3.96 13.82 -34.67
C ALA A 186 -2.68 13.19 -34.08
N ALA A 187 -2.67 11.89 -33.81
CA ALA A 187 -1.50 11.18 -33.29
C ALA A 187 -0.61 10.58 -34.38
N ASP A 188 -1.14 10.35 -35.59
CA ASP A 188 -0.42 9.71 -36.69
C ASP A 188 0.30 10.70 -37.63
N GLU A 189 -0.06 12.00 -37.63
CA GLU A 189 0.60 13.01 -38.47
C GLU A 189 1.93 13.55 -37.96
N PHE A 190 2.42 13.11 -36.79
CA PHE A 190 3.68 13.62 -36.20
C PHE A 190 4.88 12.66 -36.36
N MET A 191 4.77 11.62 -37.20
CA MET A 191 5.88 10.72 -37.57
C MET A 191 6.00 10.56 -39.07
N GLY A 192 6.32 11.66 -39.74
CA GLY A 192 6.76 11.75 -41.13
C GLY A 192 8.04 12.58 -41.21
#